data_8f53e3dc231252c12a8acd33181c90b9
#
_entry.id   8f53e3dc231252c12a8acd33181c90b9
#
_cell.length_a   1.000
_cell.length_b   1.000
_cell.length_c   1.000
_cell.angle_alpha   90.00
_cell.angle_beta   90.00
_cell.angle_gamma   90.00
#
_symmetry.space_group_name_H-M   'P 1'
#
loop_
_entity.id
_entity.type
_entity.pdbx_description
1 polymer ?
#
loop_
_entity_poly.entity_id
_entity_poly.type
_entity_poly.pdbx_seq_one_letter_code
_entity_poly.pdbx_strand_id
1 'polypeptide(L)'
;MKWIVAACTVTLLAACGGNDDDEPAAQPRNIVQTAQSDARFSILVEAVVAADLAGTLSAPGPFTVFAPTNDAFAALLAELGVTKDQLLADKALLTSVLTYHVLPAQVLRAAVPAGQAIDTVQGGIFKIDAVGSDLVVTDGRNRTAKITATDLVASNGVIHVIDRVILPADKTVVETAQSLPDFSILVEAVVAANLQGTLSGTGPFTVFAPTNEAFAALLTELGVTKDQLLADVPLLTRVLTYHVVSGRVLKAGVPVGPAIATVEGGTFTVDASLAITDQRGRSAGIVATDVLASNGVIHVVDKVILPAP
;
A
#
# COMPACT_ATOMS: atom_id res chain seq x y z
N MET A 1 73.96 13.35 -60.80
CA MET A 1 72.82 13.68 -60.00
C MET A 1 73.08 13.12 -58.61
N LYS A 2 73.43 13.95 -57.67
CA LYS A 2 73.80 13.55 -56.27
C LYS A 2 72.64 13.80 -55.34
N TRP A 3 72.21 12.82 -54.65
CA TRP A 3 71.22 12.92 -53.60
C TRP A 3 71.94 13.15 -52.27
N ILE A 4 71.59 14.22 -51.59
CA ILE A 4 72.07 14.55 -50.25
C ILE A 4 71.06 14.01 -49.29
N VAL A 5 71.44 13.07 -48.38
CA VAL A 5 70.67 12.60 -47.29
C VAL A 5 71.00 13.44 -46.06
N ALA A 6 70.05 14.23 -45.60
CA ALA A 6 70.18 14.97 -44.36
C ALA A 6 69.64 14.05 -43.16
N ALA A 7 70.57 13.73 -42.29
CA ALA A 7 70.26 13.01 -41.04
C ALA A 7 69.70 14.00 -40.02
N CYS A 8 68.46 13.81 -39.61
CA CYS A 8 67.84 14.59 -38.57
C CYS A 8 67.91 13.77 -37.26
N THR A 9 68.78 14.21 -36.35
CA THR A 9 68.93 13.65 -34.99
C THR A 9 67.79 14.17 -34.17
N VAL A 10 66.84 13.22 -33.75
CA VAL A 10 65.79 13.48 -32.80
C VAL A 10 66.35 13.24 -31.40
N THR A 11 66.49 14.29 -30.65
CA THR A 11 66.74 14.25 -29.20
C THR A 11 65.47 13.85 -28.45
N LEU A 12 65.45 12.65 -27.84
CA LEU A 12 64.42 12.28 -26.90
C LEU A 12 64.62 13.10 -25.63
N LEU A 13 63.70 14.02 -25.35
CA LEU A 13 63.47 14.53 -24.02
C LEU A 13 62.56 13.50 -23.26
N ALA A 14 63.16 12.81 -22.31
CA ALA A 14 62.40 12.07 -21.32
C ALA A 14 61.71 13.09 -20.39
N ALA A 15 60.42 13.31 -20.57
CA ALA A 15 59.59 13.97 -19.58
C ALA A 15 59.14 12.90 -18.57
N CYS A 16 59.74 12.94 -17.37
CA CYS A 16 59.27 12.25 -16.19
C CYS A 16 58.03 12.99 -15.66
N GLY A 17 57.03 12.23 -15.20
CA GLY A 17 56.15 12.64 -14.12
C GLY A 17 54.77 13.06 -14.58
N GLY A 18 53.90 12.17 -14.45
CA GLY A 18 52.50 12.35 -14.17
C GLY A 18 52.04 11.04 -13.57
N ASN A 19 52.09 10.92 -12.26
CA ASN A 19 51.24 9.98 -11.54
C ASN A 19 49.83 10.49 -11.74
N ASP A 20 49.20 10.12 -12.84
CA ASP A 20 47.74 10.09 -12.89
C ASP A 20 47.35 8.94 -11.97
N ASP A 21 47.18 9.28 -10.67
CA ASP A 21 46.43 8.45 -9.72
C ASP A 21 45.02 8.40 -10.28
N ASP A 22 44.77 7.47 -11.21
CA ASP A 22 43.45 6.99 -11.56
C ASP A 22 42.84 6.35 -10.29
N GLU A 23 42.37 7.23 -9.40
CA GLU A 23 41.50 6.78 -8.32
C GLU A 23 40.30 6.13 -9.01
N PRO A 24 40.09 4.81 -8.84
CA PRO A 24 38.99 4.11 -9.49
C PRO A 24 37.71 4.81 -9.10
N ALA A 25 36.99 5.35 -10.10
CA ALA A 25 35.71 6.03 -9.88
C ALA A 25 34.87 5.21 -8.93
N ALA A 26 34.52 5.80 -7.78
CA ALA A 26 33.80 5.11 -6.71
C ALA A 26 32.56 4.47 -7.31
N GLN A 27 32.46 3.13 -7.23
CA GLN A 27 31.31 2.41 -7.77
C GLN A 27 30.04 2.95 -7.12
N PRO A 28 28.96 3.21 -7.90
CA PRO A 28 27.72 3.72 -7.34
C PRO A 28 27.21 2.75 -6.28
N ARG A 29 26.93 3.26 -5.08
CA ARG A 29 26.46 2.47 -3.94
C ARG A 29 25.10 1.88 -4.24
N ASN A 30 24.88 0.63 -3.85
CA ASN A 30 23.56 0.03 -3.87
C ASN A 30 22.70 0.55 -2.69
N ILE A 31 21.41 0.17 -2.66
CA ILE A 31 20.45 0.60 -1.63
C ILE A 31 20.96 0.31 -0.21
N VAL A 32 21.50 -0.90 0.03
CA VAL A 32 22.01 -1.31 1.36
C VAL A 32 23.22 -0.45 1.75
N GLN A 33 24.18 -0.26 0.84
CA GLN A 33 25.37 0.56 1.08
C GLN A 33 25.01 2.03 1.29
N THR A 34 24.00 2.53 0.56
CA THR A 34 23.49 3.90 0.74
C THR A 34 22.86 4.06 2.13
N ALA A 35 22.03 3.11 2.56
CA ALA A 35 21.44 3.11 3.91
C ALA A 35 22.53 3.00 5.00
N GLN A 36 23.54 2.15 4.83
CA GLN A 36 24.66 2.01 5.76
C GLN A 36 25.50 3.29 5.92
N SER A 37 25.55 4.14 4.90
CA SER A 37 26.30 5.39 4.94
C SER A 37 25.56 6.54 5.62
N ASP A 38 24.29 6.36 6.01
CA ASP A 38 23.46 7.37 6.65
C ASP A 38 23.04 6.92 8.06
N ALA A 39 23.52 7.62 9.08
CA ALA A 39 23.26 7.29 10.48
C ALA A 39 21.76 7.28 10.85
N ARG A 40 20.90 7.95 10.08
CA ARG A 40 19.44 7.94 10.29
C ARG A 40 18.82 6.56 10.09
N PHE A 41 19.49 5.64 9.39
CA PHE A 41 18.99 4.31 9.06
C PHE A 41 19.69 3.18 9.83
N SER A 42 20.40 3.46 10.92
CA SER A 42 21.16 2.42 11.64
C SER A 42 20.26 1.27 12.12
N ILE A 43 19.05 1.55 12.63
CA ILE A 43 18.11 0.51 13.07
C ILE A 43 17.55 -0.26 11.87
N LEU A 44 17.25 0.42 10.74
CA LEU A 44 16.84 -0.23 9.51
C LEU A 44 17.91 -1.22 9.01
N VAL A 45 19.17 -0.81 9.01
CA VAL A 45 20.30 -1.68 8.60
C VAL A 45 20.42 -2.89 9.53
N GLU A 46 20.32 -2.70 10.86
CA GLU A 46 20.29 -3.81 11.82
C GLU A 46 19.12 -4.78 11.53
N ALA A 47 17.93 -4.24 11.25
CA ALA A 47 16.74 -5.02 10.93
C ALA A 47 16.89 -5.82 9.62
N VAL A 48 17.46 -5.20 8.57
CA VAL A 48 17.75 -5.87 7.29
C VAL A 48 18.74 -7.02 7.45
N VAL A 49 19.76 -6.85 8.31
CA VAL A 49 20.73 -7.91 8.62
C VAL A 49 20.07 -9.02 9.44
N ALA A 50 19.30 -8.68 10.48
CA ALA A 50 18.60 -9.66 11.33
C ALA A 50 17.57 -10.50 10.53
N ALA A 51 16.91 -9.89 9.53
CA ALA A 51 15.98 -10.58 8.63
C ALA A 51 16.68 -11.38 7.51
N ASP A 52 18.03 -11.31 7.38
CA ASP A 52 18.79 -11.92 6.28
C ASP A 52 18.42 -11.41 4.88
N LEU A 53 17.99 -10.14 4.78
CA LEU A 53 17.54 -9.52 3.54
C LEU A 53 18.64 -8.69 2.84
N ALA A 54 19.82 -8.55 3.43
CA ALA A 54 20.90 -7.74 2.88
C ALA A 54 21.33 -8.21 1.48
N GLY A 55 21.41 -9.52 1.26
CA GLY A 55 21.72 -10.11 -0.04
C GLY A 55 20.65 -9.80 -1.09
N THR A 56 19.39 -9.97 -0.74
CA THR A 56 18.23 -9.71 -1.62
C THR A 56 18.15 -8.24 -2.03
N LEU A 57 18.34 -7.31 -1.09
CA LEU A 57 18.29 -5.87 -1.36
C LEU A 57 19.57 -5.32 -2.02
N SER A 58 20.65 -6.11 -2.05
CA SER A 58 21.88 -5.81 -2.79
C SER A 58 21.87 -6.39 -4.21
N ALA A 59 20.90 -7.25 -4.53
CA ALA A 59 20.76 -7.83 -5.86
C ALA A 59 20.49 -6.77 -6.94
N PRO A 60 20.70 -7.10 -8.23
CA PRO A 60 20.29 -6.23 -9.33
C PRO A 60 18.78 -5.93 -9.25
N GLY A 61 18.45 -4.63 -9.13
CA GLY A 61 17.06 -4.16 -9.10
C GLY A 61 16.36 -4.21 -10.47
N PRO A 62 15.46 -3.30 -10.74
CA PRO A 62 15.26 -2.07 -9.95
C PRO A 62 14.35 -2.25 -8.73
N PHE A 63 14.68 -1.54 -7.64
CA PHE A 63 13.86 -1.48 -6.43
C PHE A 63 13.50 -0.05 -6.05
N THR A 64 12.39 0.12 -5.32
CA THR A 64 12.10 1.32 -4.53
C THR A 64 11.97 0.91 -3.08
N VAL A 65 12.72 1.56 -2.20
CA VAL A 65 12.68 1.29 -0.76
C VAL A 65 12.14 2.51 -0.02
N PHE A 66 11.08 2.33 0.74
CA PHE A 66 10.58 3.32 1.69
C PHE A 66 11.31 3.12 3.01
N ALA A 67 12.34 3.92 3.26
CA ALA A 67 13.26 3.75 4.38
C ALA A 67 12.78 4.54 5.61
N PRO A 68 12.31 3.87 6.68
CA PRO A 68 11.97 4.53 7.92
C PRO A 68 13.23 4.95 8.67
N THR A 69 13.19 6.13 9.30
CA THR A 69 14.26 6.64 10.13
C THR A 69 14.32 5.92 11.49
N ASN A 70 15.40 6.12 12.24
CA ASN A 70 15.52 5.62 13.62
C ASN A 70 14.37 6.10 14.51
N ASP A 71 13.91 7.34 14.34
CA ASP A 71 12.76 7.90 15.08
C ASP A 71 11.46 7.17 14.71
N ALA A 72 11.29 6.80 13.43
CA ALA A 72 10.16 6.00 12.97
C ALA A 72 10.13 4.62 13.65
N PHE A 73 11.29 3.98 13.80
CA PHE A 73 11.41 2.72 14.56
C PHE A 73 11.16 2.91 16.04
N ALA A 74 11.67 3.99 16.65
CA ALA A 74 11.41 4.29 18.06
C ALA A 74 9.91 4.46 18.33
N ALA A 75 9.18 5.15 17.44
CA ALA A 75 7.74 5.29 17.52
C ALA A 75 7.02 3.94 17.38
N LEU A 76 7.45 3.07 16.48
CA LEU A 76 6.89 1.71 16.34
C LEU A 76 7.10 0.87 17.60
N LEU A 77 8.31 0.88 18.17
CA LEU A 77 8.63 0.14 19.40
C LEU A 77 7.74 0.58 20.57
N ALA A 78 7.52 1.90 20.71
CA ALA A 78 6.60 2.45 21.70
C ALA A 78 5.14 2.04 21.45
N GLU A 79 4.68 2.04 20.19
CA GLU A 79 3.33 1.62 19.80
C GLU A 79 3.08 0.14 20.11
N LEU A 80 4.06 -0.72 19.82
CA LEU A 80 3.96 -2.17 20.05
C LEU A 80 4.27 -2.58 21.52
N GLY A 81 4.85 -1.70 22.33
CA GLY A 81 5.26 -2.00 23.70
C GLY A 81 6.39 -3.02 23.76
N VAL A 82 7.26 -3.08 22.75
CA VAL A 82 8.39 -4.02 22.66
C VAL A 82 9.74 -3.30 22.62
N THR A 83 10.80 -4.00 23.01
CA THR A 83 12.18 -3.50 22.86
C THR A 83 12.71 -3.72 21.45
N LYS A 84 13.77 -2.99 21.08
CA LYS A 84 14.46 -3.20 19.80
C LYS A 84 14.93 -4.66 19.66
N ASP A 85 15.51 -5.24 20.70
CA ASP A 85 16.01 -6.62 20.67
C ASP A 85 14.88 -7.64 20.46
N GLN A 86 13.72 -7.41 21.06
CA GLN A 86 12.53 -8.25 20.84
C GLN A 86 12.05 -8.15 19.39
N LEU A 87 12.01 -6.94 18.81
CA LEU A 87 11.66 -6.75 17.41
C LEU A 87 12.68 -7.46 16.49
N LEU A 88 13.98 -7.29 16.73
CA LEU A 88 15.04 -7.88 15.91
C LEU A 88 15.09 -9.41 16.03
N ALA A 89 14.60 -10.00 17.12
CA ALA A 89 14.50 -11.45 17.30
C ALA A 89 13.34 -12.08 16.51
N ASP A 90 12.31 -11.31 16.15
CA ASP A 90 11.16 -11.81 15.34
C ASP A 90 11.45 -11.70 13.84
N LYS A 91 12.21 -12.66 13.33
CA LYS A 91 12.61 -12.71 11.92
C LYS A 91 11.41 -12.75 10.97
N ALA A 92 10.31 -13.40 11.35
CA ALA A 92 9.12 -13.51 10.50
C ALA A 92 8.42 -12.15 10.36
N LEU A 93 8.22 -11.43 11.47
CA LEU A 93 7.67 -10.09 11.48
C LEU A 93 8.57 -9.13 10.70
N LEU A 94 9.89 -9.14 10.96
CA LEU A 94 10.85 -8.30 10.26
C LEU A 94 10.81 -8.53 8.74
N THR A 95 10.84 -9.79 8.29
CA THR A 95 10.78 -10.12 6.87
C THR A 95 9.51 -9.58 6.24
N SER A 96 8.36 -9.79 6.89
CA SER A 96 7.07 -9.27 6.40
C SER A 96 7.06 -7.75 6.33
N VAL A 97 7.48 -7.06 7.39
CA VAL A 97 7.52 -5.60 7.45
C VAL A 97 8.51 -5.03 6.45
N LEU A 98 9.75 -5.52 6.40
CA LEU A 98 10.79 -4.99 5.52
C LEU A 98 10.46 -5.21 4.03
N THR A 99 9.92 -6.37 3.66
CA THR A 99 9.48 -6.63 2.27
C THR A 99 8.25 -5.82 1.89
N TYR A 100 7.43 -5.41 2.85
CA TYR A 100 6.33 -4.47 2.65
C TYR A 100 6.81 -3.04 2.33
N HIS A 101 8.03 -2.66 2.76
CA HIS A 101 8.66 -1.38 2.42
C HIS A 101 9.33 -1.36 1.04
N VAL A 102 9.32 -2.47 0.30
CA VAL A 102 10.04 -2.61 -0.97
C VAL A 102 9.07 -2.83 -2.13
N LEU A 103 9.27 -2.06 -3.20
CA LEU A 103 8.61 -2.29 -4.49
C LEU A 103 9.57 -2.95 -5.47
N PRO A 104 9.10 -3.90 -6.30
CA PRO A 104 9.91 -4.55 -7.33
C PRO A 104 10.03 -3.69 -8.61
N ALA A 105 10.13 -2.37 -8.47
CA ALA A 105 10.23 -1.41 -9.56
C ALA A 105 10.90 -0.12 -9.06
N GLN A 106 11.50 0.66 -9.96
CA GLN A 106 11.99 2.00 -9.65
C GLN A 106 10.87 3.02 -9.86
N VAL A 107 10.42 3.65 -8.78
CA VAL A 107 9.38 4.69 -8.79
C VAL A 107 9.96 5.97 -8.23
N LEU A 108 10.30 6.93 -9.08
CA LEU A 108 10.71 8.27 -8.67
C LEU A 108 9.49 9.08 -8.20
N ARG A 109 9.71 10.14 -7.43
CA ARG A 109 8.65 11.03 -6.93
C ARG A 109 7.65 11.44 -8.01
N ALA A 110 8.16 11.81 -9.19
CA ALA A 110 7.32 12.27 -10.31
C ALA A 110 6.44 11.17 -10.92
N ALA A 111 6.79 9.89 -10.70
CA ALA A 111 6.08 8.73 -11.22
C ALA A 111 5.19 8.03 -10.17
N VAL A 112 5.10 8.57 -8.95
CA VAL A 112 4.24 7.99 -7.89
C VAL A 112 2.78 8.00 -8.34
N PRO A 113 2.10 6.83 -8.40
CA PRO A 113 0.71 6.74 -8.82
C PRO A 113 -0.21 7.14 -7.66
N ALA A 114 -0.42 8.46 -7.49
CA ALA A 114 -1.20 8.99 -6.37
C ALA A 114 -2.64 8.44 -6.34
N GLY A 115 -3.09 8.02 -5.15
CA GLY A 115 -4.42 7.46 -4.92
C GLY A 115 -4.64 6.03 -5.40
N GLN A 116 -3.64 5.41 -6.05
CA GLN A 116 -3.73 4.03 -6.55
C GLN A 116 -3.10 3.04 -5.57
N ALA A 117 -3.48 1.76 -5.72
CA ALA A 117 -2.83 0.68 -5.00
C ALA A 117 -1.41 0.47 -5.52
N ILE A 118 -0.46 0.35 -4.60
CA ILE A 118 0.94 0.10 -4.90
C ILE A 118 1.30 -1.26 -4.30
N ASP A 119 1.61 -2.23 -5.18
CA ASP A 119 1.96 -3.58 -4.77
C ASP A 119 3.39 -3.64 -4.23
N THR A 120 3.57 -4.36 -3.13
CA THR A 120 4.86 -4.53 -2.45
C THR A 120 5.45 -5.92 -2.72
N VAL A 121 6.74 -6.09 -2.45
CA VAL A 121 7.41 -7.41 -2.50
C VAL A 121 6.80 -8.40 -1.50
N GLN A 122 6.22 -7.92 -0.41
CA GLN A 122 5.50 -8.75 0.58
C GLN A 122 4.17 -9.31 0.02
N GLY A 123 3.61 -8.72 -1.04
CA GLY A 123 2.33 -9.09 -1.65
C GLY A 123 1.12 -8.28 -1.15
N GLY A 124 1.27 -7.51 -0.08
CA GLY A 124 0.28 -6.53 0.34
C GLY A 124 0.40 -5.23 -0.44
N ILE A 125 -0.54 -4.32 -0.20
CA ILE A 125 -0.54 -2.99 -0.81
C ILE A 125 -0.50 -1.88 0.24
N PHE A 126 -0.03 -0.73 -0.20
CA PHE A 126 -0.30 0.57 0.40
C PHE A 126 -0.73 1.56 -0.70
N LYS A 127 -1.15 2.75 -0.33
CA LYS A 127 -1.38 3.84 -1.28
C LYS A 127 -0.60 5.07 -0.88
N ILE A 128 -0.33 5.95 -1.85
CA ILE A 128 0.28 7.26 -1.61
C ILE A 128 -0.68 8.31 -2.13
N ASP A 129 -1.01 9.28 -1.28
CA ASP A 129 -1.81 10.43 -1.64
C ASP A 129 -0.94 11.69 -1.68
N ALA A 130 -1.23 12.59 -2.62
CA ALA A 130 -0.67 13.93 -2.63
C ALA A 130 -1.52 14.85 -1.74
N VAL A 131 -0.93 15.36 -0.67
CA VAL A 131 -1.59 16.28 0.26
C VAL A 131 -0.84 17.62 0.24
N GLY A 132 -1.31 18.55 -0.53
CA GLY A 132 -0.57 19.78 -0.84
C GLY A 132 0.73 19.46 -1.59
N SER A 133 1.87 19.84 -1.02
CA SER A 133 3.20 19.53 -1.57
C SER A 133 3.77 18.20 -1.07
N ASP A 134 3.12 17.58 -0.10
CA ASP A 134 3.61 16.38 0.57
C ASP A 134 3.04 15.12 -0.07
N LEU A 135 3.81 14.03 0.02
CA LEU A 135 3.36 12.68 -0.28
C LEU A 135 3.16 11.93 1.04
N VAL A 136 1.96 11.37 1.20
CA VAL A 136 1.56 10.64 2.41
C VAL A 136 1.20 9.21 2.04
N VAL A 137 1.89 8.26 2.64
CA VAL A 137 1.60 6.83 2.52
C VAL A 137 0.48 6.48 3.48
N THR A 138 -0.56 5.78 3.01
CA THR A 138 -1.53 5.08 3.86
C THR A 138 -1.20 3.59 3.82
N ASP A 139 -0.81 3.03 4.96
CA ASP A 139 -0.38 1.64 5.06
C ASP A 139 -1.54 0.65 5.19
N GLY A 140 -1.25 -0.65 5.17
CA GLY A 140 -2.25 -1.71 5.26
C GLY A 140 -3.08 -1.71 6.55
N ARG A 141 -2.62 -1.05 7.61
CA ARG A 141 -3.37 -0.84 8.86
C ARG A 141 -4.08 0.52 8.91
N ASN A 142 -4.18 1.21 7.76
CA ASN A 142 -4.80 2.52 7.61
C ASN A 142 -4.14 3.64 8.44
N ARG A 143 -2.84 3.48 8.75
CA ARG A 143 -2.03 4.52 9.39
C ARG A 143 -1.33 5.32 8.31
N THR A 144 -0.97 6.56 8.62
CA THR A 144 -0.29 7.44 7.68
C THR A 144 1.18 7.61 8.03
N ALA A 145 2.03 7.64 7.00
CA ALA A 145 3.45 7.98 7.07
C ALA A 145 3.76 9.06 6.03
N LYS A 146 4.49 10.09 6.43
CA LYS A 146 4.89 11.17 5.51
C LYS A 146 6.22 10.78 4.85
N ILE A 147 6.33 11.03 3.54
CA ILE A 147 7.59 10.92 2.81
C ILE A 147 8.36 12.23 3.01
N THR A 148 9.44 12.17 3.78
CA THR A 148 10.22 13.35 4.20
C THR A 148 11.37 13.71 3.25
N ALA A 149 11.86 12.72 2.49
CA ALA A 149 12.81 12.92 1.40
C ALA A 149 12.57 11.88 0.30
N THR A 150 12.79 12.30 -0.94
CA THR A 150 12.55 11.46 -2.11
C THR A 150 13.80 11.34 -2.97
N ASP A 151 13.82 10.31 -3.82
CA ASP A 151 14.78 10.15 -4.92
C ASP A 151 16.24 10.09 -4.49
N LEU A 152 16.55 9.44 -3.34
CA LEU A 152 17.92 9.06 -3.01
C LEU A 152 18.32 7.91 -3.94
N VAL A 153 19.03 8.24 -5.01
CA VAL A 153 19.38 7.29 -6.07
C VAL A 153 20.49 6.34 -5.61
N ALA A 154 20.30 5.05 -5.87
CA ALA A 154 21.28 3.99 -5.67
C ALA A 154 21.50 3.22 -6.99
N SER A 155 22.57 2.43 -7.09
CA SER A 155 22.90 1.69 -8.33
C SER A 155 21.86 0.65 -8.72
N ASN A 156 21.05 0.16 -7.77
CA ASN A 156 20.02 -0.85 -7.99
C ASN A 156 18.60 -0.36 -7.65
N GLY A 157 18.38 0.96 -7.52
CA GLY A 157 17.06 1.51 -7.27
C GLY A 157 17.04 2.89 -6.65
N VAL A 158 15.98 3.18 -5.90
CA VAL A 158 15.76 4.48 -5.26
C VAL A 158 15.25 4.30 -3.83
N ILE A 159 15.61 5.24 -2.95
CA ILE A 159 15.15 5.27 -1.56
C ILE A 159 14.27 6.51 -1.35
N HIS A 160 13.11 6.33 -0.73
CA HIS A 160 12.28 7.39 -0.17
C HIS A 160 12.28 7.28 1.35
N VAL A 161 12.54 8.38 2.03
CA VAL A 161 12.61 8.43 3.50
C VAL A 161 11.23 8.68 4.07
N ILE A 162 10.81 7.87 5.03
CA ILE A 162 9.52 8.00 5.70
C ILE A 162 9.69 8.20 7.21
N ASP A 163 8.74 8.93 7.80
CA ASP A 163 8.74 9.29 9.23
C ASP A 163 8.06 8.25 10.14
N ARG A 164 7.50 7.19 9.54
CA ARG A 164 6.86 6.07 10.27
C ARG A 164 7.12 4.76 9.56
N VAL A 165 7.31 3.66 10.31
CA VAL A 165 7.33 2.31 9.75
C VAL A 165 5.93 1.94 9.28
N ILE A 166 5.79 1.58 8.00
CA ILE A 166 4.52 1.13 7.42
C ILE A 166 4.32 -0.36 7.69
N LEU A 167 3.07 -0.76 7.99
CA LEU A 167 2.76 -2.16 8.32
C LEU A 167 1.77 -2.74 7.31
N PRO A 168 1.96 -4.01 6.91
CA PRO A 168 0.98 -4.71 6.10
C PRO A 168 -0.34 -4.87 6.86
N ALA A 169 -1.44 -5.03 6.13
CA ALA A 169 -2.73 -5.30 6.72
C ALA A 169 -2.70 -6.67 7.43
N ASP A 170 -3.19 -6.70 8.65
CA ASP A 170 -3.29 -7.89 9.50
C ASP A 170 -4.74 -8.36 9.71
N LYS A 171 -5.72 -7.62 9.16
CA LYS A 171 -7.15 -7.90 9.29
C LYS A 171 -7.79 -8.06 7.91
N THR A 172 -8.68 -9.02 7.76
CA THR A 172 -9.58 -9.16 6.62
C THR A 172 -10.62 -8.04 6.60
N VAL A 173 -11.39 -7.90 5.50
CA VAL A 173 -12.50 -6.93 5.42
C VAL A 173 -13.52 -7.15 6.56
N VAL A 174 -13.76 -8.39 6.96
CA VAL A 174 -14.68 -8.72 8.07
C VAL A 174 -14.10 -8.30 9.42
N GLU A 175 -12.84 -8.66 9.70
CA GLU A 175 -12.17 -8.29 10.96
C GLU A 175 -11.96 -6.77 11.06
N THR A 176 -11.72 -6.10 9.92
CA THR A 176 -11.66 -4.64 9.86
C THR A 176 -13.00 -4.03 10.22
N ALA A 177 -14.11 -4.52 9.64
CA ALA A 177 -15.46 -4.06 9.98
C ALA A 177 -15.79 -4.32 11.46
N GLN A 178 -15.43 -5.51 12.01
CA GLN A 178 -15.61 -5.84 13.43
C GLN A 178 -14.85 -4.90 14.37
N SER A 179 -13.73 -4.33 13.94
CA SER A 179 -12.94 -3.40 14.75
C SER A 179 -13.50 -1.96 14.80
N LEU A 180 -14.54 -1.68 13.99
CA LEU A 180 -15.13 -0.36 13.85
C LEU A 180 -16.59 -0.37 14.39
N PRO A 181 -16.93 0.39 15.44
CA PRO A 181 -18.24 0.34 16.08
C PRO A 181 -19.39 0.75 15.14
N ASP A 182 -19.13 1.57 14.14
CA ASP A 182 -20.13 2.04 13.17
C ASP A 182 -20.67 0.95 12.25
N PHE A 183 -20.08 -0.26 12.27
CA PHE A 183 -20.48 -1.41 11.46
C PHE A 183 -21.06 -2.57 12.25
N SER A 184 -21.47 -2.37 13.51
CA SER A 184 -21.96 -3.46 14.35
C SER A 184 -23.15 -4.18 13.74
N ILE A 185 -24.12 -3.47 13.13
CA ILE A 185 -25.28 -4.06 12.47
C ILE A 185 -24.86 -4.82 11.20
N LEU A 186 -23.92 -4.28 10.40
CA LEU A 186 -23.37 -4.97 9.23
C LEU A 186 -22.71 -6.30 9.65
N VAL A 187 -21.94 -6.30 10.71
CA VAL A 187 -21.28 -7.50 11.24
C VAL A 187 -22.31 -8.53 11.70
N GLU A 188 -23.34 -8.11 12.45
CA GLU A 188 -24.45 -9.00 12.83
C GLU A 188 -25.13 -9.60 11.59
N ALA A 189 -25.37 -8.79 10.54
CA ALA A 189 -25.96 -9.22 9.30
C ALA A 189 -25.10 -10.25 8.56
N VAL A 190 -23.77 -10.02 8.46
CA VAL A 190 -22.82 -10.95 7.84
C VAL A 190 -22.80 -12.29 8.58
N VAL A 191 -22.87 -12.28 9.90
CA VAL A 191 -22.92 -13.50 10.72
C VAL A 191 -24.26 -14.22 10.51
N ALA A 192 -25.40 -13.52 10.54
CA ALA A 192 -26.72 -14.09 10.34
C ALA A 192 -26.87 -14.71 8.93
N ALA A 193 -26.28 -14.10 7.91
CA ALA A 193 -26.25 -14.63 6.54
C ALA A 193 -25.22 -15.74 6.32
N ASN A 194 -24.41 -16.11 7.34
CA ASN A 194 -23.32 -17.08 7.24
C ASN A 194 -22.28 -16.74 6.16
N LEU A 195 -22.03 -15.43 5.90
CA LEU A 195 -21.09 -14.95 4.88
C LEU A 195 -19.69 -14.67 5.43
N GLN A 196 -19.48 -14.79 6.74
CA GLN A 196 -18.21 -14.47 7.39
C GLN A 196 -17.04 -15.26 6.78
N GLY A 197 -17.19 -16.58 6.57
CA GLY A 197 -16.15 -17.41 5.98
C GLY A 197 -15.83 -17.03 4.52
N THR A 198 -16.87 -16.72 3.73
CA THR A 198 -16.70 -16.31 2.33
C THR A 198 -15.97 -14.99 2.22
N LEU A 199 -16.36 -13.97 3.02
CA LEU A 199 -15.74 -12.64 2.99
C LEU A 199 -14.40 -12.58 3.70
N SER A 200 -14.05 -13.56 4.54
CA SER A 200 -12.70 -13.73 5.10
C SER A 200 -11.77 -14.55 4.20
N GLY A 201 -12.24 -15.02 3.05
CA GLY A 201 -11.45 -15.77 2.05
C GLY A 201 -10.38 -14.90 1.39
N THR A 202 -9.67 -15.51 0.43
CA THR A 202 -8.47 -14.92 -0.18
C THR A 202 -8.70 -13.61 -0.97
N GLY A 203 -9.93 -13.29 -1.37
CA GLY A 203 -10.23 -12.06 -2.11
C GLY A 203 -9.46 -11.94 -3.45
N PRO A 204 -9.14 -10.74 -3.94
CA PRO A 204 -9.48 -9.47 -3.32
C PRO A 204 -10.95 -9.07 -3.48
N PHE A 205 -11.47 -8.37 -2.47
CA PHE A 205 -12.83 -7.85 -2.47
C PHE A 205 -12.85 -6.32 -2.36
N THR A 206 -13.88 -5.70 -2.94
CA THR A 206 -14.28 -4.32 -2.63
C THR A 206 -15.64 -4.36 -1.96
N VAL A 207 -15.72 -3.89 -0.73
CA VAL A 207 -16.95 -3.91 0.08
C VAL A 207 -17.47 -2.49 0.24
N PHE A 208 -18.69 -2.24 -0.19
CA PHE A 208 -19.41 -0.99 0.09
C PHE A 208 -20.17 -1.17 1.40
N ALA A 209 -19.57 -0.78 2.51
CA ALA A 209 -20.02 -1.07 3.87
C ALA A 209 -21.00 0.00 4.35
N PRO A 210 -22.30 -0.31 4.56
CA PRO A 210 -23.25 0.62 5.12
C PRO A 210 -23.05 0.76 6.64
N THR A 211 -23.16 1.99 7.13
CA THR A 211 -23.07 2.30 8.55
C THR A 211 -24.32 1.83 9.32
N ASN A 212 -24.26 1.86 10.66
CA ASN A 212 -25.43 1.58 11.50
C ASN A 212 -26.59 2.53 11.19
N GLU A 213 -26.31 3.81 10.90
CA GLU A 213 -27.31 4.80 10.49
C GLU A 213 -27.95 4.43 9.14
N ALA A 214 -27.16 3.92 8.19
CA ALA A 214 -27.67 3.44 6.91
C ALA A 214 -28.66 2.29 7.08
N PHE A 215 -28.36 1.35 8.00
CA PHE A 215 -29.29 0.27 8.36
C PHE A 215 -30.53 0.78 9.08
N ALA A 216 -30.39 1.72 10.03
CA ALA A 216 -31.55 2.31 10.74
C ALA A 216 -32.50 3.01 9.75
N ALA A 217 -31.97 3.72 8.77
CA ALA A 217 -32.76 4.32 7.70
C ALA A 217 -33.51 3.27 6.86
N LEU A 218 -32.84 2.17 6.49
CA LEU A 218 -33.47 1.05 5.76
C LEU A 218 -34.60 0.40 6.57
N LEU A 219 -34.38 0.11 7.86
CA LEU A 219 -35.40 -0.49 8.74
C LEU A 219 -36.66 0.38 8.83
N THR A 220 -36.47 1.70 8.92
CA THR A 220 -37.56 2.67 8.92
C THR A 220 -38.30 2.68 7.57
N GLU A 221 -37.57 2.63 6.45
CA GLU A 221 -38.13 2.61 5.10
C GLU A 221 -38.96 1.34 4.84
N LEU A 222 -38.48 0.19 5.32
CA LEU A 222 -39.17 -1.10 5.16
C LEU A 222 -40.28 -1.33 6.19
N GLY A 223 -40.32 -0.55 7.25
CA GLY A 223 -41.26 -0.76 8.38
C GLY A 223 -41.02 -2.05 9.15
N VAL A 224 -39.78 -2.52 9.22
CA VAL A 224 -39.38 -3.76 9.90
C VAL A 224 -38.39 -3.49 11.05
N THR A 225 -38.33 -4.41 12.01
CA THR A 225 -37.32 -4.37 13.07
C THR A 225 -36.00 -4.99 12.61
N LYS A 226 -34.90 -4.68 13.31
CA LYS A 226 -33.60 -5.32 13.06
C LYS A 226 -33.69 -6.85 13.12
N ASP A 227 -34.38 -7.40 14.13
CA ASP A 227 -34.51 -8.85 14.30
C ASP A 227 -35.28 -9.50 13.13
N GLN A 228 -36.31 -8.81 12.60
CA GLN A 228 -37.01 -9.27 11.41
C GLN A 228 -36.14 -9.27 10.15
N LEU A 229 -35.32 -8.25 9.97
CA LEU A 229 -34.35 -8.19 8.84
C LEU A 229 -33.32 -9.31 8.98
N LEU A 230 -32.74 -9.51 10.17
CA LEU A 230 -31.71 -10.52 10.42
C LEU A 230 -32.24 -11.96 10.28
N ALA A 231 -33.55 -12.17 10.49
CA ALA A 231 -34.22 -13.48 10.33
C ALA A 231 -34.48 -13.83 8.84
N ASP A 232 -34.52 -12.84 7.94
CA ASP A 232 -34.68 -13.08 6.48
C ASP A 232 -33.32 -13.33 5.81
N VAL A 233 -32.75 -14.51 6.05
CA VAL A 233 -31.45 -14.92 5.54
C VAL A 233 -31.36 -14.84 4.00
N PRO A 234 -32.37 -15.23 3.19
CA PRO A 234 -32.31 -15.07 1.74
C PRO A 234 -32.18 -13.61 1.30
N LEU A 235 -33.01 -12.71 1.83
CA LEU A 235 -32.94 -11.28 1.53
C LEU A 235 -31.59 -10.71 1.97
N LEU A 236 -31.15 -11.05 3.17
CA LEU A 236 -29.93 -10.57 3.77
C LEU A 236 -28.70 -10.99 2.91
N THR A 237 -28.66 -12.24 2.46
CA THR A 237 -27.59 -12.76 1.60
C THR A 237 -27.55 -12.00 0.27
N ARG A 238 -28.70 -11.78 -0.37
CA ARG A 238 -28.78 -10.99 -1.63
C ARG A 238 -28.28 -9.56 -1.41
N VAL A 239 -28.77 -8.88 -0.39
CA VAL A 239 -28.39 -7.50 -0.10
C VAL A 239 -26.89 -7.40 0.21
N LEU A 240 -26.36 -8.27 1.09
CA LEU A 240 -24.94 -8.23 1.46
C LEU A 240 -24.02 -8.54 0.27
N THR A 241 -24.34 -9.54 -0.56
CA THR A 241 -23.54 -9.87 -1.74
C THR A 241 -23.64 -8.81 -2.84
N TYR A 242 -24.73 -8.03 -2.86
CA TYR A 242 -24.88 -6.86 -3.73
C TYR A 242 -23.94 -5.70 -3.32
N HIS A 243 -23.54 -5.62 -2.06
CA HIS A 243 -22.55 -4.66 -1.56
C HIS A 243 -21.10 -5.07 -1.82
N VAL A 244 -20.85 -6.25 -2.41
CA VAL A 244 -19.52 -6.79 -2.64
C VAL A 244 -19.22 -6.85 -4.14
N VAL A 245 -18.06 -6.32 -4.51
CA VAL A 245 -17.51 -6.39 -5.85
C VAL A 245 -16.24 -7.23 -5.82
N SER A 246 -16.07 -8.13 -6.78
CA SER A 246 -14.83 -8.90 -6.95
C SER A 246 -13.71 -7.97 -7.45
N GLY A 247 -12.51 -8.13 -6.90
CA GLY A 247 -11.38 -7.27 -7.21
C GLY A 247 -11.18 -6.17 -6.17
N ARG A 248 -9.98 -5.58 -6.17
CA ARG A 248 -9.63 -4.44 -5.32
C ARG A 248 -9.74 -3.16 -6.14
N VAL A 249 -10.69 -2.31 -5.80
CA VAL A 249 -10.94 -1.04 -6.47
C VAL A 249 -10.81 0.08 -5.44
N LEU A 250 -9.71 0.82 -5.47
CA LEU A 250 -9.57 2.05 -4.67
C LEU A 250 -10.37 3.19 -5.30
N LYS A 251 -10.60 4.26 -4.55
CA LYS A 251 -11.34 5.45 -4.99
C LYS A 251 -10.92 5.93 -6.39
N ALA A 252 -9.62 6.02 -6.64
CA ALA A 252 -9.09 6.47 -7.94
C ALA A 252 -9.38 5.53 -9.11
N GLY A 253 -9.71 4.25 -8.81
CA GLY A 253 -10.05 3.22 -9.80
C GLY A 253 -11.55 2.95 -9.92
N VAL A 254 -12.41 3.62 -9.13
CA VAL A 254 -13.86 3.42 -9.22
C VAL A 254 -14.36 3.89 -10.59
N PRO A 255 -15.01 3.02 -11.41
CA PRO A 255 -15.55 3.42 -12.68
C PRO A 255 -16.70 4.43 -12.50
N VAL A 256 -16.54 5.64 -13.07
CA VAL A 256 -17.57 6.69 -13.02
C VAL A 256 -18.46 6.59 -14.25
N GLY A 257 -19.75 6.31 -14.06
CA GLY A 257 -20.75 6.15 -15.10
C GLY A 257 -21.05 4.72 -15.53
N PRO A 258 -20.04 3.86 -15.84
CA PRO A 258 -20.30 2.46 -16.18
C PRO A 258 -20.92 1.65 -15.05
N ALA A 259 -21.69 0.62 -15.42
CA ALA A 259 -22.26 -0.34 -14.47
C ALA A 259 -21.17 -1.21 -13.84
N ILE A 260 -21.18 -1.33 -12.52
CA ILE A 260 -20.27 -2.14 -11.72
C ILE A 260 -21.00 -3.42 -11.30
N ALA A 261 -20.47 -4.57 -11.71
CA ALA A 261 -21.04 -5.87 -11.39
C ALA A 261 -20.71 -6.28 -9.95
N THR A 262 -21.71 -6.79 -9.23
CA THR A 262 -21.60 -7.25 -7.87
C THR A 262 -21.47 -8.77 -7.78
N VAL A 263 -21.09 -9.29 -6.62
CA VAL A 263 -21.03 -10.75 -6.34
C VAL A 263 -22.42 -11.36 -6.37
N GLU A 264 -23.48 -10.59 -6.07
CA GLU A 264 -24.89 -11.03 -6.20
C GLU A 264 -25.29 -11.30 -7.65
N GLY A 265 -24.62 -10.64 -8.62
CA GLY A 265 -24.89 -10.72 -10.07
C GLY A 265 -25.61 -9.50 -10.64
N GLY A 266 -26.19 -8.65 -9.81
CA GLY A 266 -26.73 -7.36 -10.20
C GLY A 266 -25.63 -6.30 -10.42
N THR A 267 -26.04 -5.09 -10.79
CA THR A 267 -25.12 -3.96 -11.02
C THR A 267 -25.60 -2.69 -10.33
N PHE A 268 -24.68 -1.78 -10.05
CA PHE A 268 -24.96 -0.39 -9.69
C PHE A 268 -24.04 0.54 -10.47
N THR A 269 -24.30 1.83 -10.45
CA THR A 269 -23.43 2.85 -11.05
C THR A 269 -22.93 3.82 -10.00
N VAL A 270 -21.75 4.42 -10.23
CA VAL A 270 -21.20 5.47 -9.37
C VAL A 270 -20.98 6.71 -10.23
N ASP A 271 -21.40 7.87 -9.76
CA ASP A 271 -21.18 9.15 -10.44
C ASP A 271 -19.89 9.87 -9.97
N ALA A 272 -19.59 11.01 -10.58
CA ALA A 272 -18.40 11.80 -10.28
C ALA A 272 -18.39 12.39 -8.84
N SER A 273 -19.56 12.47 -8.19
CA SER A 273 -19.69 12.89 -6.80
C SER A 273 -19.53 11.74 -5.79
N LEU A 274 -19.24 10.52 -6.28
CA LEU A 274 -19.22 9.27 -5.54
C LEU A 274 -20.59 8.88 -4.99
N ALA A 275 -21.68 9.26 -5.67
CA ALA A 275 -23.01 8.76 -5.37
C ALA A 275 -23.27 7.47 -6.16
N ILE A 276 -23.66 6.42 -5.44
CA ILE A 276 -24.08 5.14 -6.00
C ILE A 276 -25.55 5.24 -6.38
N THR A 277 -25.91 4.79 -7.57
CA THR A 277 -27.30 4.55 -7.95
C THR A 277 -27.52 3.04 -8.06
N ASP A 278 -28.41 2.49 -7.21
CA ASP A 278 -28.73 1.08 -7.16
C ASP A 278 -29.81 0.67 -8.20
N GLN A 279 -30.13 -0.62 -8.30
CA GLN A 279 -31.10 -1.13 -9.26
C GLN A 279 -32.56 -0.72 -8.95
N ARG A 280 -32.83 -0.13 -7.81
CA ARG A 280 -34.13 0.46 -7.47
C ARG A 280 -34.17 1.98 -7.70
N GLY A 281 -33.13 2.55 -8.31
CA GLY A 281 -33.00 3.99 -8.58
C GLY A 281 -32.74 4.81 -7.30
N ARG A 282 -32.30 4.19 -6.22
CA ARG A 282 -31.99 4.87 -4.96
C ARG A 282 -30.56 5.37 -5.00
N SER A 283 -30.28 6.48 -4.34
CA SER A 283 -28.94 7.06 -4.24
C SER A 283 -28.34 6.84 -2.85
N ALA A 284 -27.09 6.37 -2.79
CA ALA A 284 -26.26 6.25 -1.61
C ALA A 284 -24.93 6.98 -1.81
N GLY A 285 -24.51 7.79 -0.85
CA GLY A 285 -23.20 8.47 -0.88
C GLY A 285 -22.08 7.57 -0.36
N ILE A 286 -20.92 7.61 -1.04
CA ILE A 286 -19.70 7.04 -0.46
C ILE A 286 -19.06 8.12 0.43
N VAL A 287 -19.12 7.92 1.74
CA VAL A 287 -18.71 8.93 2.74
C VAL A 287 -17.27 8.78 3.22
N ALA A 288 -16.71 7.57 3.10
CA ALA A 288 -15.28 7.32 3.30
C ALA A 288 -14.80 6.25 2.33
N THR A 289 -13.55 6.37 1.91
CA THR A 289 -12.97 5.49 0.88
C THR A 289 -11.66 4.88 1.35
N ASP A 290 -11.29 3.75 0.72
CA ASP A 290 -9.94 3.18 0.79
C ASP A 290 -9.53 2.73 2.19
N VAL A 291 -10.46 2.16 2.99
CA VAL A 291 -10.07 1.45 4.21
C VAL A 291 -9.47 0.11 3.79
N LEU A 292 -8.14 0.00 3.91
CA LEU A 292 -7.39 -1.16 3.45
C LEU A 292 -7.58 -2.36 4.39
N ALA A 293 -7.63 -3.55 3.79
CA ALA A 293 -7.68 -4.83 4.49
C ALA A 293 -6.79 -5.85 3.77
N SER A 294 -6.43 -6.95 4.44
CA SER A 294 -5.52 -7.96 3.90
C SER A 294 -6.06 -8.63 2.63
N ASN A 295 -7.36 -8.80 2.55
CA ASN A 295 -8.05 -9.44 1.44
C ASN A 295 -8.98 -8.50 0.65
N GLY A 296 -8.82 -7.16 0.79
CA GLY A 296 -9.68 -6.24 0.05
C GLY A 296 -9.58 -4.78 0.47
N VAL A 297 -10.63 -4.04 0.14
CA VAL A 297 -10.82 -2.63 0.51
C VAL A 297 -12.28 -2.38 0.88
N ILE A 298 -12.52 -1.46 1.81
CA ILE A 298 -13.85 -1.06 2.24
C ILE A 298 -14.08 0.40 1.86
N HIS A 299 -15.24 0.67 1.23
CA HIS A 299 -15.81 2.00 1.06
C HIS A 299 -17.04 2.13 1.94
N VAL A 300 -17.11 3.18 2.73
CA VAL A 300 -18.22 3.41 3.67
C VAL A 300 -19.35 4.12 2.93
N VAL A 301 -20.58 3.59 3.04
CA VAL A 301 -21.77 4.18 2.42
C VAL A 301 -22.82 4.59 3.46
N ASP A 302 -23.51 5.71 3.18
CA ASP A 302 -24.51 6.31 4.06
C ASP A 302 -25.90 5.68 3.91
N LYS A 303 -26.08 4.76 2.94
CA LYS A 303 -27.33 3.99 2.74
C LYS A 303 -27.04 2.57 2.29
N VAL A 304 -27.91 1.65 2.67
CA VAL A 304 -27.90 0.28 2.15
C VAL A 304 -28.39 0.31 0.70
N ILE A 305 -27.58 -0.19 -0.23
CA ILE A 305 -27.97 -0.33 -1.64
C ILE A 305 -28.74 -1.64 -1.85
N LEU A 306 -29.74 -1.62 -2.73
CA LEU A 306 -30.61 -2.74 -2.93
C LEU A 306 -30.54 -3.29 -4.36
N PRO A 307 -30.48 -4.63 -4.55
CA PRO A 307 -30.64 -5.25 -5.86
C PRO A 307 -32.07 -5.04 -6.38
N ALA A 308 -32.30 -5.41 -7.63
CA ALA A 308 -33.65 -5.45 -8.20
C ALA A 308 -34.60 -6.26 -7.29
N PRO A 309 -35.90 -5.98 -7.32
CA PRO A 309 -36.90 -6.73 -6.53
C PRO A 309 -36.88 -8.24 -6.74
#